data_22eca3b5b3948cd237324d3a3a04133c
#
_entry.id   22eca3b5b3948cd237324d3a3a04133c
#
_cell.length_a   1.000
_cell.length_b   1.000
_cell.length_c   1.000
_cell.angle_alpha   90.00
_cell.angle_beta   90.00
_cell.angle_gamma   90.00
#
_symmetry.space_group_name_H-M   'P 1'
#
loop_
_entity.id
_entity.type
_entity.pdbx_description
1 polymer ?
#
loop_
_entity_poly.entity_id
_entity_poly.type
_entity_poly.pdbx_seq_one_letter_code
_entity_poly.pdbx_strand_id
1 'polypeptide(L)'
;TFIPLAGITQMVPPGGDGIGMHVIPVEKAIDAESKSIDLEHISYWLKKYEGHISAGICSCRASRAVLGDGCTDDFDDWCIQLGDMADYTVETGRAHYITKERALEILELAEKNGYVHQITNIDGENKIFDICNCNVKICNALRTSLLFNTPYLSRSSYTAKVEKEKCV
;
A
#
# COMPACT_ATOMS: atom_id res chain seq x y z
N THR A 1 18.23 4.38 10.80
CA THR A 1 16.74 4.39 10.82
C THR A 1 16.13 2.99 10.68
N PHE A 2 16.79 2.03 10.01
CA PHE A 2 16.26 0.67 9.85
C PHE A 2 16.31 -0.20 11.10
N ILE A 3 17.33 -0.02 11.95
CA ILE A 3 17.51 -0.86 13.14
C ILE A 3 16.36 -0.70 14.16
N PRO A 4 15.89 0.51 14.50
CA PRO A 4 14.73 0.68 15.36
C PRO A 4 13.44 0.11 14.75
N LEU A 5 13.24 0.27 13.43
CA LEU A 5 12.09 -0.29 12.73
C LEU A 5 12.10 -1.83 12.76
N ALA A 6 13.26 -2.44 12.51
CA ALA A 6 13.40 -3.90 12.59
C ALA A 6 13.09 -4.45 13.98
N GLY A 7 13.48 -3.72 15.05
CA GLY A 7 13.14 -4.07 16.43
C GLY A 7 11.63 -4.04 16.69
N ILE A 8 10.93 -3.03 16.15
CA ILE A 8 9.47 -2.92 16.28
C ILE A 8 8.76 -4.03 15.51
N THR A 9 9.22 -4.34 14.30
CA THR A 9 8.62 -5.41 13.49
C THR A 9 8.78 -6.80 14.07
N GLN A 10 9.83 -7.05 14.83
CA GLN A 10 10.02 -8.31 15.55
C GLN A 10 9.08 -8.46 16.76
N MET A 11 8.51 -7.37 17.26
CA MET A 11 7.53 -7.40 18.36
C MET A 11 6.12 -7.74 17.88
N VAL A 12 5.87 -7.72 16.58
CA VAL A 12 4.58 -8.12 15.99
C VAL A 12 4.65 -9.60 15.61
N PRO A 13 3.83 -10.46 16.21
CA PRO A 13 3.88 -11.86 15.89
C PRO A 13 3.57 -12.14 14.42
N PRO A 14 4.29 -13.08 13.78
CA PRO A 14 4.05 -13.44 12.38
C PRO A 14 2.62 -13.94 12.19
N GLY A 15 1.87 -13.31 11.28
CA GLY A 15 0.50 -13.71 10.94
C GLY A 15 -0.53 -13.42 12.02
N GLY A 16 -0.21 -12.54 12.97
CA GLY A 16 -1.19 -11.98 13.90
C GLY A 16 -2.03 -10.89 13.21
N ASP A 17 -3.19 -10.57 13.80
CA ASP A 17 -4.05 -9.45 13.42
C ASP A 17 -3.37 -8.10 13.75
N GLY A 18 -2.09 -8.03 13.43
CA GLY A 18 -1.22 -6.96 13.85
C GLY A 18 -1.44 -5.68 13.07
N ILE A 19 -1.21 -4.61 13.77
CA ILE A 19 -1.01 -3.26 13.25
C ILE A 19 0.13 -3.31 12.22
N GLY A 20 -0.16 -3.01 10.96
CA GLY A 20 0.89 -3.02 9.96
C GLY A 20 0.43 -2.82 8.52
N MET A 21 1.34 -3.10 7.62
CA MET A 21 1.08 -3.07 6.19
C MET A 21 0.60 -4.45 5.72
N HIS A 22 -0.45 -4.45 4.93
CA HIS A 22 -1.02 -5.65 4.33
C HIS A 22 -0.88 -5.58 2.82
N VAL A 23 -0.15 -6.52 2.23
CA VAL A 23 -0.07 -6.65 0.77
C VAL A 23 -1.39 -7.21 0.26
N ILE A 24 -1.97 -6.52 -0.70
CA ILE A 24 -3.21 -6.95 -1.36
C ILE A 24 -2.95 -7.28 -2.82
N PRO A 25 -3.70 -8.21 -3.40
CA PRO A 25 -3.59 -8.53 -4.81
C PRO A 25 -4.11 -7.38 -5.68
N VAL A 26 -3.71 -7.37 -6.94
CA VAL A 26 -4.35 -6.57 -7.98
C VAL A 26 -5.79 -7.07 -8.13
N GLU A 27 -6.78 -6.20 -7.97
CA GLU A 27 -8.19 -6.61 -7.92
C GLU A 27 -8.65 -7.36 -9.18
N LYS A 28 -8.11 -7.02 -10.35
CA LYS A 28 -8.36 -7.73 -11.62
C LYS A 28 -7.86 -9.18 -11.63
N ALA A 29 -6.94 -9.54 -10.73
CA ALA A 29 -6.40 -10.89 -10.62
C ALA A 29 -7.19 -11.76 -9.63
N ILE A 30 -8.17 -11.17 -8.94
CA ILE A 30 -9.03 -11.88 -8.02
C ILE A 30 -10.15 -12.56 -8.81
N ASP A 31 -10.34 -13.87 -8.60
CA ASP A 31 -11.46 -14.59 -9.19
C ASP A 31 -12.78 -14.05 -8.61
N ALA A 32 -13.72 -13.70 -9.48
CA ALA A 32 -15.02 -13.14 -9.10
C ALA A 32 -15.87 -14.08 -8.22
N GLU A 33 -15.56 -15.38 -8.21
CA GLU A 33 -16.20 -16.37 -7.35
C GLU A 33 -15.56 -16.48 -5.95
N SER A 34 -14.45 -15.77 -5.72
CA SER A 34 -13.76 -15.81 -4.44
C SER A 34 -14.59 -15.11 -3.36
N LYS A 35 -14.97 -15.85 -2.34
CA LYS A 35 -15.63 -15.34 -1.11
C LYS A 35 -14.63 -14.72 -0.15
N SER A 36 -13.61 -14.04 -0.65
CA SER A 36 -12.64 -13.42 0.22
C SER A 36 -13.21 -12.20 0.93
N ILE A 37 -12.57 -11.87 2.01
CA ILE A 37 -12.89 -10.76 2.88
C ILE A 37 -12.81 -9.45 2.08
N ASP A 38 -13.86 -8.65 2.12
CA ASP A 38 -13.96 -7.33 1.46
C ASP A 38 -12.75 -6.41 1.72
N LEU A 39 -12.01 -6.67 2.79
CA LEU A 39 -10.81 -5.94 3.19
C LEU A 39 -9.68 -5.92 2.16
N GLU A 40 -9.59 -6.93 1.31
CA GLU A 40 -8.55 -7.00 0.28
C GLU A 40 -9.01 -6.43 -1.08
N HIS A 41 -10.25 -5.95 -1.16
CA HIS A 41 -10.78 -5.31 -2.35
C HIS A 41 -10.65 -3.78 -2.27
N ILE A 42 -9.82 -3.21 -3.11
CA ILE A 42 -9.59 -1.76 -3.15
C ILE A 42 -10.88 -1.01 -3.48
N SER A 43 -11.69 -1.54 -4.38
CA SER A 43 -12.97 -0.95 -4.78
C SER A 43 -13.94 -0.78 -3.60
N TYR A 44 -13.93 -1.71 -2.64
CA TYR A 44 -14.70 -1.60 -1.41
C TYR A 44 -14.29 -0.36 -0.61
N TRP A 45 -12.99 -0.15 -0.40
CA TRP A 45 -12.47 0.98 0.36
C TRP A 45 -12.69 2.32 -0.32
N LEU A 46 -12.46 2.39 -1.63
CA LEU A 46 -12.71 3.61 -2.41
C LEU A 46 -14.20 4.01 -2.40
N LYS A 47 -15.10 3.03 -2.38
CA LYS A 47 -16.54 3.28 -2.25
C LYS A 47 -16.90 3.75 -0.84
N LYS A 48 -16.33 3.10 0.19
CA LYS A 48 -16.60 3.42 1.60
C LYS A 48 -16.19 4.85 1.96
N TYR A 49 -15.08 5.33 1.40
CA TYR A 49 -14.52 6.66 1.68
C TYR A 49 -14.73 7.65 0.55
N GLU A 50 -15.71 7.42 -0.32
CA GLU A 50 -16.01 8.34 -1.42
C GLU A 50 -16.26 9.76 -0.90
N GLY A 51 -15.59 10.75 -1.50
CA GLY A 51 -15.58 12.15 -1.03
C GLY A 51 -14.46 12.47 -0.01
N HIS A 52 -13.83 11.48 0.59
CA HIS A 52 -12.70 11.63 1.51
C HIS A 52 -11.52 10.77 1.04
N ILE A 53 -11.10 11.00 -0.20
CA ILE A 53 -9.95 10.36 -0.84
C ILE A 53 -8.97 11.46 -1.23
N SER A 54 -7.73 11.31 -0.87
CA SER A 54 -6.63 12.19 -1.31
C SER A 54 -5.49 11.39 -1.91
N ALA A 55 -4.66 12.05 -2.70
CA ALA A 55 -3.40 11.50 -3.18
C ALA A 55 -2.28 12.50 -2.93
N GLY A 56 -1.09 11.99 -2.68
CA GLY A 56 0.06 12.83 -2.42
C GLY A 56 1.38 12.09 -2.33
N ILE A 57 2.37 12.82 -1.87
CA ILE A 57 3.77 12.41 -1.87
C ILE A 57 3.97 11.18 -0.98
N CYS A 58 4.56 10.15 -1.56
CA CYS A 58 4.98 8.96 -0.82
C CYS A 58 6.16 9.29 0.11
N SER A 59 5.96 9.19 1.41
CA SER A 59 6.99 9.47 2.43
C SER A 59 8.25 8.61 2.29
N CYS A 60 8.10 7.35 1.83
CA CYS A 60 9.23 6.47 1.56
C CYS A 60 10.08 7.01 0.40
N ARG A 61 9.46 7.45 -0.69
CA ARG A 61 10.16 8.05 -1.85
C ARG A 61 10.83 9.37 -1.46
N ALA A 62 10.11 10.24 -0.78
CA ALA A 62 10.67 11.51 -0.31
C ALA A 62 11.90 11.31 0.59
N SER A 63 11.84 10.39 1.54
CA SER A 63 12.97 10.06 2.41
C SER A 63 14.17 9.53 1.64
N ARG A 64 13.96 8.71 0.62
CA ARG A 64 15.03 8.14 -0.20
C ARG A 64 15.64 9.18 -1.13
N ALA A 65 14.82 10.08 -1.67
CA ALA A 65 15.32 11.19 -2.51
C ALA A 65 16.32 12.08 -1.74
N VAL A 66 16.04 12.37 -0.47
CA VAL A 66 16.97 13.12 0.40
C VAL A 66 18.32 12.40 0.59
N LEU A 67 18.33 11.07 0.53
CA LEU A 67 19.54 10.25 0.63
C LEU A 67 20.26 10.04 -0.71
N GLY A 68 19.77 10.62 -1.79
CA GLY A 68 20.32 10.44 -3.13
C GLY A 68 19.94 9.10 -3.79
N ASP A 69 19.10 8.30 -3.13
CA ASP A 69 18.64 7.00 -3.62
C ASP A 69 17.23 7.08 -4.23
N GLY A 70 16.86 8.23 -4.74
CA GLY A 70 15.51 8.50 -5.22
C GLY A 70 15.06 7.60 -6.35
N CYS A 71 13.76 7.43 -6.45
CA CYS A 71 13.10 6.89 -7.63
C CYS A 71 13.17 7.94 -8.75
N THR A 72 13.37 7.50 -9.97
CA THR A 72 13.38 8.38 -11.15
C THR A 72 11.96 8.68 -11.66
N ASP A 73 10.93 8.17 -11.01
CA ASP A 73 9.56 8.51 -11.35
C ASP A 73 9.18 9.87 -10.72
N ASP A 74 8.86 10.82 -11.57
CA ASP A 74 8.46 12.17 -11.18
C ASP A 74 6.99 12.27 -10.75
N PHE A 75 6.33 11.13 -10.54
CA PHE A 75 4.93 11.09 -10.14
C PHE A 75 4.78 11.11 -8.62
N ASP A 76 4.07 12.09 -8.10
CA ASP A 76 3.95 12.35 -6.66
C ASP A 76 2.75 11.67 -5.99
N ASP A 77 1.75 11.24 -6.74
CA ASP A 77 0.47 10.75 -6.21
C ASP A 77 0.45 9.25 -5.86
N TRP A 78 1.58 8.65 -5.50
CA TRP A 78 1.65 7.21 -5.23
C TRP A 78 1.01 6.75 -3.93
N CYS A 79 0.79 7.65 -2.96
CA CYS A 79 0.07 7.35 -1.73
C CYS A 79 -1.35 7.89 -1.82
N ILE A 80 -2.34 7.02 -1.64
CA ILE A 80 -3.75 7.36 -1.59
C ILE A 80 -4.18 7.28 -0.15
N GLN A 81 -4.65 8.38 0.44
CA GLN A 81 -5.15 8.43 1.80
C GLN A 81 -6.68 8.40 1.81
N LEU A 82 -7.26 7.86 2.88
CA LEU A 82 -8.69 7.63 3.02
C LEU A 82 -9.23 8.18 4.34
N GLY A 83 -10.45 8.70 4.29
CA GLY A 83 -11.15 9.19 5.48
C GLY A 83 -10.40 10.32 6.19
N ASP A 84 -10.32 10.26 7.51
CA ASP A 84 -9.69 11.27 8.35
C ASP A 84 -8.21 11.54 7.97
N MET A 85 -7.51 10.53 7.45
CA MET A 85 -6.14 10.70 6.98
C MET A 85 -6.10 11.51 5.68
N ALA A 86 -7.07 11.34 4.79
CA ALA A 86 -7.18 12.17 3.59
C ALA A 86 -7.37 13.64 3.96
N ASP A 87 -8.28 13.92 4.87
CA ASP A 87 -8.55 15.28 5.35
C ASP A 87 -7.31 15.89 6.00
N TYR A 88 -6.66 15.15 6.90
CA TYR A 88 -5.42 15.60 7.56
C TYR A 88 -4.28 15.91 6.59
N THR A 89 -4.08 15.05 5.59
CA THR A 89 -2.97 15.26 4.64
C THR A 89 -3.23 16.43 3.69
N VAL A 90 -4.48 16.70 3.35
CA VAL A 90 -4.87 17.88 2.58
C VAL A 90 -4.72 19.15 3.42
N GLU A 91 -5.22 19.17 4.65
CA GLU A 91 -5.07 20.32 5.57
C GLU A 91 -3.60 20.67 5.82
N THR A 92 -2.73 19.67 5.89
CA THR A 92 -1.28 19.88 6.11
C THR A 92 -0.49 20.14 4.82
N GLY A 93 -1.17 20.25 3.66
CA GLY A 93 -0.54 20.56 2.38
C GLY A 93 0.34 19.44 1.82
N ARG A 94 0.13 18.19 2.23
CA ARG A 94 0.90 17.01 1.77
C ARG A 94 0.21 16.24 0.66
N ALA A 95 -1.07 16.45 0.47
CA ALA A 95 -1.90 15.78 -0.51
C ALA A 95 -2.97 16.73 -1.04
N HIS A 96 -3.70 16.29 -2.04
CA HIS A 96 -4.88 16.96 -2.58
C HIS A 96 -6.02 15.95 -2.75
N TYR A 97 -7.26 16.42 -2.62
CA TYR A 97 -8.41 15.56 -2.85
C TYR A 97 -8.47 15.07 -4.29
N ILE A 98 -8.82 13.81 -4.44
CA ILE A 98 -9.02 13.17 -5.74
C ILE A 98 -10.39 12.47 -5.78
N THR A 99 -10.87 12.20 -6.99
CA THR A 99 -12.04 11.35 -7.19
C THR A 99 -11.68 9.87 -7.12
N LYS A 100 -12.69 9.04 -6.96
CA LYS A 100 -12.54 7.58 -7.03
C LYS A 100 -11.96 7.12 -8.36
N GLU A 101 -12.41 7.73 -9.46
CA GLU A 101 -11.91 7.43 -10.81
C GLU A 101 -10.41 7.75 -10.91
N ARG A 102 -9.99 8.89 -10.35
CA ARG A 102 -8.57 9.23 -10.31
C ARG A 102 -7.76 8.26 -9.47
N ALA A 103 -8.29 7.79 -8.35
CA ALA A 103 -7.64 6.75 -7.54
C ALA A 103 -7.44 5.46 -8.34
N LEU A 104 -8.45 5.02 -9.11
CA LEU A 104 -8.34 3.84 -9.98
C LEU A 104 -7.28 4.03 -11.08
N GLU A 105 -7.18 5.22 -11.69
CA GLU A 105 -6.11 5.52 -12.67
C GLU A 105 -4.71 5.40 -12.05
N ILE A 106 -4.53 5.89 -10.81
CA ILE A 106 -3.26 5.79 -10.07
C ILE A 106 -2.91 4.31 -9.82
N LEU A 107 -3.88 3.50 -9.44
CA LEU A 107 -3.69 2.07 -9.22
C LEU A 107 -3.29 1.36 -10.52
N GLU A 108 -3.96 1.64 -11.63
CA GLU A 108 -3.59 1.09 -12.94
C GLU A 108 -2.18 1.49 -13.38
N LEU A 109 -1.79 2.73 -13.11
CA LEU A 109 -0.45 3.21 -13.39
C LEU A 109 0.59 2.47 -12.53
N ALA A 110 0.28 2.22 -11.27
CA ALA A 110 1.13 1.45 -10.37
C ALA A 110 1.31 0.00 -10.85
N GLU A 111 0.23 -0.66 -11.29
CA GLU A 111 0.28 -1.99 -11.88
C GLU A 111 1.21 -2.05 -13.10
N LYS A 112 1.08 -1.07 -14.01
CA LYS A 112 1.96 -0.96 -15.21
C LYS A 112 3.43 -0.79 -14.86
N ASN A 113 3.73 -0.18 -13.70
CA ASN A 113 5.09 0.00 -13.20
C ASN A 113 5.58 -1.18 -12.35
N GLY A 114 4.77 -2.23 -12.15
CA GLY A 114 5.12 -3.39 -11.34
C GLY A 114 5.19 -3.07 -9.84
N TYR A 115 4.43 -2.12 -9.36
CA TYR A 115 4.38 -1.76 -7.95
C TYR A 115 3.43 -2.67 -7.17
N VAL A 116 3.70 -2.80 -5.88
CA VAL A 116 2.95 -3.62 -4.95
C VAL A 116 1.92 -2.77 -4.23
N HIS A 117 0.66 -3.17 -4.31
CA HIS A 117 -0.40 -2.55 -3.52
C HIS A 117 -0.35 -3.02 -2.07
N GLN A 118 -0.42 -2.08 -1.14
CA GLN A 118 -0.51 -2.35 0.28
C GLN A 118 -1.58 -1.46 0.91
N ILE A 119 -2.29 -1.99 1.88
CA ILE A 119 -3.18 -1.21 2.74
C ILE A 119 -2.58 -1.14 4.15
N THR A 120 -2.92 -0.09 4.87
CA THR A 120 -2.54 0.05 6.27
C THR A 120 -3.74 -0.21 7.15
N ASN A 121 -3.59 -1.10 8.14
CA ASN A 121 -4.64 -1.50 9.05
C ASN A 121 -4.34 -1.13 10.52
N ILE A 122 -3.65 -0.01 10.72
CA ILE A 122 -3.23 0.43 12.07
C ILE A 122 -4.41 0.68 13.01
N ASP A 123 -5.56 1.06 12.46
CA ASP A 123 -6.75 1.41 13.23
C ASP A 123 -7.73 0.23 13.45
N GLY A 124 -7.31 -1.00 13.14
CA GLY A 124 -8.12 -2.20 13.34
C GLY A 124 -8.71 -2.78 12.05
N GLU A 125 -9.46 -3.88 12.19
CA GLU A 125 -9.92 -4.71 11.07
C GLU A 125 -10.83 -4.00 10.05
N ASN A 126 -11.56 -2.98 10.48
CA ASN A 126 -12.54 -2.30 9.64
C ASN A 126 -12.13 -0.89 9.22
N LYS A 127 -10.88 -0.52 9.45
CA LYS A 127 -10.36 0.80 9.11
C LYS A 127 -9.01 0.67 8.44
N ILE A 128 -8.90 1.27 7.28
CA ILE A 128 -7.61 1.55 6.64
C ILE A 128 -7.51 3.06 6.46
N PHE A 129 -6.30 3.58 6.43
CA PHE A 129 -6.08 5.00 6.19
C PHE A 129 -5.27 5.28 4.93
N ASP A 130 -4.55 4.29 4.42
CA ASP A 130 -3.74 4.42 3.21
C ASP A 130 -3.91 3.22 2.28
N ILE A 131 -3.87 3.50 0.97
CA ILE A 131 -3.55 2.55 -0.09
C ILE A 131 -2.22 2.99 -0.70
N CYS A 132 -1.19 2.19 -0.46
CA CYS A 132 0.16 2.47 -0.94
C CYS A 132 0.45 1.74 -2.24
N ASN A 133 1.13 2.42 -3.17
CA ASN A 133 1.63 1.86 -4.43
C ASN A 133 3.16 1.76 -4.37
N CYS A 134 3.65 0.64 -3.89
CA CYS A 134 5.00 0.50 -3.37
C CYS A 134 6.00 -0.05 -4.38
N ASN A 135 7.04 0.73 -4.65
CA ASN A 135 8.23 0.22 -5.32
C ASN A 135 9.06 -0.60 -4.32
N VAL A 136 9.32 -1.88 -4.62
CA VAL A 136 10.04 -2.82 -3.74
C VAL A 136 11.46 -2.36 -3.40
N LYS A 137 12.08 -1.56 -4.25
CA LYS A 137 13.44 -1.02 -4.04
C LYS A 137 13.46 0.20 -3.12
N ILE A 138 12.32 0.86 -2.93
CA ILE A 138 12.18 2.14 -2.22
C ILE A 138 11.41 1.97 -0.92
N CYS A 139 10.30 1.22 -0.93
CA CYS A 139 9.38 1.10 0.20
C CYS A 139 10.08 0.59 1.46
N ASN A 140 9.95 1.35 2.55
CA ASN A 140 10.56 0.98 3.82
C ASN A 140 9.98 -0.33 4.39
N ALA A 141 8.69 -0.55 4.28
CA ALA A 141 8.03 -1.76 4.77
C ALA A 141 8.52 -3.01 4.02
N LEU A 142 8.44 -3.00 2.68
CA LEU A 142 8.87 -4.13 1.85
C LEU A 142 10.36 -4.42 2.00
N ARG A 143 11.22 -3.39 2.02
CA ARG A 143 12.67 -3.56 2.20
C ARG A 143 13.02 -4.11 3.57
N THR A 144 12.37 -3.62 4.63
CA THR A 144 12.59 -4.13 5.99
C THR A 144 12.20 -5.61 6.08
N SER A 145 11.05 -5.96 5.54
CA SER A 145 10.58 -7.34 5.52
C SER A 145 11.56 -8.28 4.80
N LEU A 146 12.07 -7.86 3.64
CA LEU A 146 13.03 -8.64 2.87
C LEU A 146 14.41 -8.74 3.53
N LEU A 147 14.93 -7.63 4.06
CA LEU A 147 16.29 -7.58 4.62
C LEU A 147 16.42 -8.36 5.93
N PHE A 148 15.38 -8.36 6.74
CA PHE A 148 15.41 -8.97 8.07
C PHE A 148 14.62 -10.29 8.14
N ASN A 149 14.06 -10.74 7.01
CA ASN A 149 13.19 -11.90 6.94
C ASN A 149 12.10 -11.86 8.05
N THR A 150 11.60 -10.65 8.33
CA THR A 150 10.56 -10.43 9.32
C THR A 150 9.24 -10.30 8.61
N PRO A 151 8.23 -11.07 8.98
CA PRO A 151 6.88 -10.90 8.44
C PRO A 151 6.25 -9.62 9.02
N TYR A 152 6.62 -8.49 8.45
CA TYR A 152 6.04 -7.19 8.77
C TYR A 152 4.64 -7.03 8.19
N LEU A 153 4.31 -7.89 7.24
CA LEU A 153 3.10 -7.85 6.46
C LEU A 153 2.14 -8.92 6.98
N SER A 154 0.90 -8.56 7.23
CA SER A 154 -0.15 -9.53 7.49
C SER A 154 -0.33 -10.43 6.25
N ARG A 155 -0.83 -11.65 6.48
CA ARG A 155 -1.03 -12.60 5.39
C ARG A 155 -2.26 -12.21 4.58
N SER A 156 -2.10 -12.19 3.26
CA SER A 156 -3.23 -12.14 2.33
C SER A 156 -3.99 -13.48 2.33
N SER A 157 -5.29 -13.42 2.08
CA SER A 157 -6.13 -14.59 1.81
C SER A 157 -5.83 -15.22 0.44
N TYR A 158 -5.04 -14.54 -0.39
CA TYR A 158 -4.71 -14.96 -1.74
C TYR A 158 -3.27 -15.47 -1.83
N THR A 159 -3.07 -16.39 -2.76
CA THR A 159 -1.73 -16.89 -3.11
C THR A 159 -1.47 -16.63 -4.59
N ALA A 160 -0.38 -15.91 -4.88
CA ALA A 160 0.02 -15.69 -6.27
C ALA A 160 0.48 -17.00 -6.92
N LYS A 161 -0.05 -17.29 -8.12
CA LYS A 161 0.36 -18.43 -8.94
C LYS A 161 0.94 -17.93 -10.25
N VAL A 162 2.16 -18.35 -10.55
CA VAL A 162 2.83 -18.01 -11.81
C VAL A 162 2.53 -19.08 -12.86
N GLU A 163 1.97 -18.67 -13.99
CA GLU A 163 1.85 -19.50 -15.18
C GLU A 163 3.11 -19.34 -16.02
N LYS A 164 4.01 -20.30 -15.91
CA LYS A 164 5.33 -20.25 -16.56
C LYS A 164 5.28 -20.05 -18.09
N GLU A 165 4.21 -20.55 -18.72
CA GLU A 165 4.00 -20.47 -20.18
C GLU A 165 3.64 -19.05 -20.65
N LYS A 166 3.15 -18.20 -19.75
CA LYS A 166 2.80 -16.81 -20.04
C LYS A 166 3.84 -15.79 -19.53
N CYS A 167 4.93 -16.30 -18.98
CA CYS A 167 6.00 -15.44 -18.46
C CYS A 167 6.83 -14.92 -19.66
N VAL A 168 6.88 -13.61 -19.85
CA VAL A 168 7.70 -12.90 -20.86
C VAL A 168 8.99 -12.40 -20.25
#